data_6a29258669ad8d5d126fc99ca1d55682
#
_entry.id   6a29258669ad8d5d126fc99ca1d55682
#
_cell.length_a   1.000
_cell.length_b   1.000
_cell.length_c   1.000
_cell.angle_alpha   90.00
_cell.angle_beta   90.00
_cell.angle_gamma   90.00
#
_symmetry.space_group_name_H-M   'P 1'
#
loop_
_entity.id
_entity.type
_entity.pdbx_description
1 polymer ?
#
loop_
_entity_poly.entity_id
_entity_poly.type
_entity_poly.pdbx_seq_one_letter_code
_entity_poly.pdbx_strand_id
1 'polypeptide(L)'
;MRRLDRPRLRDAIKLSTDEKWSHYEGDDPSTIGWINPENAPSIEQINAKFQELNAAEPMRLLREERNRRIAETDWWASSDLLISDDQRKYRQALRDITKTADPQLNEFDELINVTWPEKP
;
A
#
# COMPACT_ATOMS: atom_id res chain seq x y z
N MET A 1 15.88 -3.32 -6.26
CA MET A 1 15.83 -3.48 -4.79
C MET A 1 14.40 -3.32 -4.31
N ARG A 2 13.91 -4.27 -3.51
CA ARG A 2 12.53 -4.21 -3.03
C ARG A 2 12.40 -3.17 -1.92
N ARG A 3 11.23 -2.54 -1.83
CA ARG A 3 10.96 -1.52 -0.81
C ARG A 3 10.96 -2.15 0.59
N LEU A 4 11.44 -1.38 1.57
CA LEU A 4 11.46 -1.81 2.97
C LEU A 4 10.05 -1.83 3.60
N ASP A 5 9.13 -1.02 3.09
CA ASP A 5 7.76 -0.90 3.61
C ASP A 5 6.77 -1.86 2.95
N ARG A 6 7.24 -2.75 2.05
CA ARG A 6 6.37 -3.74 1.43
C ARG A 6 5.80 -4.72 2.47
N PRO A 7 4.62 -5.32 2.20
CA PRO A 7 4.08 -6.34 3.10
C PRO A 7 5.04 -7.52 3.28
N ARG A 8 5.13 -8.02 4.50
CA ARG A 8 5.97 -9.15 4.86
C ARG A 8 5.15 -10.18 5.61
N LEU A 9 5.71 -11.38 5.71
CA LEU A 9 5.04 -12.48 6.40
C LEU A 9 4.63 -12.10 7.82
N ARG A 10 5.47 -11.37 8.56
CA ARG A 10 5.13 -10.93 9.92
C ARG A 10 3.87 -10.08 9.98
N ASP A 11 3.59 -9.30 8.94
CA ASP A 11 2.38 -8.50 8.86
C ASP A 11 1.14 -9.39 8.73
N ALA A 12 1.24 -10.44 7.92
CA ALA A 12 0.17 -11.43 7.76
C ALA A 12 -0.06 -12.21 9.06
N ILE A 13 1.02 -12.58 9.76
CA ILE A 13 0.93 -13.26 11.07
C ILE A 13 0.20 -12.37 12.06
N LYS A 14 0.60 -11.10 12.17
CA LYS A 14 0.02 -10.15 13.12
C LYS A 14 -1.48 -9.96 12.91
N LEU A 15 -1.93 -9.95 11.64
CA LEU A 15 -3.34 -9.79 11.30
C LEU A 15 -4.15 -11.08 11.46
N SER A 16 -3.47 -12.23 11.53
CA SER A 16 -4.13 -13.53 11.59
C SER A 16 -4.29 -14.04 13.02
N THR A 17 -3.40 -13.67 13.94
CA THR A 17 -3.36 -14.26 15.28
C THR A 17 -2.56 -13.40 16.24
N ASP A 18 -2.81 -13.60 17.56
CA ASP A 18 -1.99 -13.04 18.63
C ASP A 18 -0.95 -14.06 19.12
N GLU A 19 -0.91 -15.27 18.56
CA GLU A 19 0.03 -16.29 18.97
C GLU A 19 1.47 -15.87 18.72
N LYS A 20 2.38 -16.25 19.62
CA LYS A 20 3.78 -15.85 19.57
C LYS A 20 4.60 -16.81 18.74
N TRP A 21 5.58 -16.25 18.06
CA TRP A 21 6.50 -17.01 17.21
C TRP A 21 7.94 -16.50 17.43
N SER A 22 8.93 -17.34 17.13
CA SER A 22 10.34 -17.01 17.35
C SER A 22 11.08 -16.58 16.09
N HIS A 23 10.77 -17.19 14.95
CA HIS A 23 11.51 -16.94 13.70
C HIS A 23 10.71 -17.44 12.50
N TYR A 24 11.10 -16.99 11.32
CA TYR A 24 10.74 -17.56 10.02
C TYR A 24 11.81 -17.20 9.01
N GLU A 25 11.77 -17.84 7.85
CA GLU A 25 12.73 -17.62 6.77
C GLU A 25 12.01 -17.28 5.46
N GLY A 26 12.51 -16.25 4.75
CA GLY A 26 12.15 -15.97 3.37
C GLY A 26 10.66 -15.74 3.09
N ASP A 27 9.91 -15.21 4.04
CA ASP A 27 8.45 -15.04 3.93
C ASP A 27 7.72 -16.36 3.62
N ASP A 28 8.25 -17.49 4.08
CA ASP A 28 7.66 -18.82 3.91
C ASP A 28 6.92 -19.21 5.21
N PRO A 29 5.58 -19.34 5.19
CA PRO A 29 4.83 -19.65 6.41
C PRO A 29 5.11 -21.06 6.96
N SER A 30 5.64 -21.96 6.16
CA SER A 30 6.02 -23.30 6.64
C SER A 30 7.24 -23.26 7.57
N THR A 31 8.00 -22.17 7.58
CA THR A 31 9.21 -22.01 8.38
C THR A 31 8.98 -21.32 9.72
N ILE A 32 7.74 -20.93 10.02
CA ILE A 32 7.43 -20.21 11.25
C ILE A 32 7.65 -21.11 12.47
N GLY A 33 8.49 -20.63 13.39
CA GLY A 33 8.70 -21.32 14.67
C GLY A 33 7.69 -20.85 15.70
N TRP A 34 6.56 -21.53 15.81
CA TRP A 34 5.51 -21.19 16.77
C TRP A 34 5.89 -21.62 18.18
N ILE A 35 5.59 -20.76 19.16
CA ILE A 35 5.82 -21.10 20.58
C ILE A 35 4.79 -22.15 21.03
N ASN A 36 3.51 -21.98 20.61
CA ASN A 36 2.44 -22.93 20.87
C ASN A 36 1.87 -23.43 19.53
N PRO A 37 2.52 -24.43 18.89
CA PRO A 37 2.10 -24.89 17.57
C PRO A 37 0.64 -25.37 17.49
N GLU A 38 0.11 -25.93 18.56
CA GLU A 38 -1.27 -26.44 18.60
C GLU A 38 -2.33 -25.32 18.47
N ASN A 39 -1.95 -24.08 18.80
CA ASN A 39 -2.85 -22.94 18.70
C ASN A 39 -2.59 -22.06 17.49
N ALA A 40 -1.59 -22.44 16.68
CA ALA A 40 -1.20 -21.65 15.51
C ALA A 40 -2.23 -21.73 14.39
N PRO A 41 -2.43 -20.64 13.62
CA PRO A 41 -3.26 -20.72 12.44
C PRO A 41 -2.60 -21.61 11.38
N SER A 42 -3.40 -22.11 10.43
CA SER A 42 -2.87 -22.95 9.36
C SER A 42 -2.00 -22.13 8.40
N ILE A 43 -1.14 -22.84 7.65
CA ILE A 43 -0.32 -22.23 6.60
C ILE A 43 -1.24 -21.55 5.57
N GLU A 44 -2.35 -22.18 5.21
CA GLU A 44 -3.32 -21.63 4.26
C GLU A 44 -3.92 -20.30 4.74
N GLN A 45 -4.23 -20.20 6.03
CA GLN A 45 -4.77 -18.98 6.62
C GLN A 45 -3.74 -17.83 6.56
N ILE A 46 -2.50 -18.11 6.90
CA ILE A 46 -1.41 -17.12 6.84
C ILE A 46 -1.15 -16.69 5.39
N ASN A 47 -1.09 -17.66 4.46
CA ASN A 47 -0.89 -17.37 3.03
C ASN A 47 -2.02 -16.53 2.45
N ALA A 48 -3.27 -16.84 2.79
CA ALA A 48 -4.41 -16.08 2.30
C ALA A 48 -4.32 -14.62 2.75
N LYS A 49 -3.96 -14.37 4.00
CA LYS A 49 -3.79 -13.02 4.53
C LYS A 49 -2.62 -12.30 3.86
N PHE A 50 -1.52 -12.99 3.63
CA PHE A 50 -0.35 -12.41 2.94
C PHE A 50 -0.70 -12.02 1.50
N GLN A 51 -1.42 -12.87 0.78
CA GLN A 51 -1.87 -12.58 -0.58
C GLN A 51 -2.80 -11.38 -0.62
N GLU A 52 -3.70 -11.27 0.36
CA GLU A 52 -4.59 -10.12 0.53
C GLU A 52 -3.80 -8.81 0.67
N LEU A 53 -2.78 -8.80 1.53
CA LEU A 53 -1.91 -7.64 1.73
C LEU A 53 -1.16 -7.27 0.45
N ASN A 54 -0.61 -8.26 -0.25
CA ASN A 54 0.11 -8.03 -1.49
C ASN A 54 -0.81 -7.51 -2.60
N ALA A 55 -2.04 -8.02 -2.68
CA ALA A 55 -3.02 -7.57 -3.67
C ALA A 55 -3.47 -6.12 -3.43
N ALA A 56 -3.50 -5.68 -2.17
CA ALA A 56 -3.89 -4.33 -1.81
C ALA A 56 -2.75 -3.30 -1.96
N GLU A 57 -1.52 -3.76 -2.09
CA GLU A 57 -0.32 -2.90 -2.08
C GLU A 57 -0.29 -1.86 -3.21
N PRO A 58 -0.61 -2.20 -4.48
CA PRO A 58 -0.60 -1.17 -5.54
C PRO A 58 -1.53 0.00 -5.23
N MET A 59 -2.72 -0.24 -4.72
CA MET A 59 -3.67 0.82 -4.38
C MET A 59 -3.19 1.63 -3.17
N ARG A 60 -2.56 0.99 -2.21
CA ARG A 60 -1.99 1.68 -1.05
C ARG A 60 -0.93 2.69 -1.50
N LEU A 61 -0.04 2.27 -2.38
CA LEU A 61 1.03 3.14 -2.92
C LEU A 61 0.45 4.26 -3.78
N LEU A 62 -0.58 3.97 -4.56
CA LEU A 62 -1.27 4.99 -5.35
C LEU A 62 -1.82 6.09 -4.45
N ARG A 63 -2.48 5.70 -3.35
CA ARG A 63 -3.04 6.66 -2.40
C ARG A 63 -1.97 7.48 -1.71
N GLU A 64 -0.85 6.86 -1.34
CA GLU A 64 0.29 7.56 -0.73
C GLU A 64 0.84 8.64 -1.65
N GLU A 65 1.12 8.29 -2.91
CA GLU A 65 1.64 9.25 -3.89
C GLU A 65 0.62 10.34 -4.20
N ARG A 66 -0.66 9.97 -4.35
CA ARG A 66 -1.74 10.94 -4.53
C ARG A 66 -1.79 11.94 -3.38
N ASN A 67 -1.74 11.45 -2.15
CA ASN A 67 -1.79 12.31 -0.96
C ASN A 67 -0.58 13.23 -0.89
N ARG A 68 0.59 12.75 -1.27
CA ARG A 68 1.80 13.57 -1.35
C ARG A 68 1.61 14.72 -2.36
N ARG A 69 1.06 14.42 -3.53
CA ARG A 69 0.81 15.43 -4.58
C ARG A 69 -0.26 16.44 -4.17
N ILE A 70 -1.29 16.00 -3.46
CA ILE A 70 -2.31 16.91 -2.92
C ILE A 70 -1.68 17.84 -1.88
N ALA A 71 -0.92 17.28 -0.94
CA ALA A 71 -0.25 18.06 0.11
C ALA A 71 0.70 19.11 -0.47
N GLU A 72 1.40 18.77 -1.55
CA GLU A 72 2.31 19.65 -2.27
C GLU A 72 1.61 20.93 -2.77
N THR A 73 0.30 20.87 -3.00
CA THR A 73 -0.49 21.97 -3.54
C THR A 73 -1.54 22.53 -2.56
N ASP A 74 -1.52 22.12 -1.30
CA ASP A 74 -2.47 22.59 -0.30
C ASP A 74 -2.40 24.13 -0.13
N TRP A 75 -1.22 24.71 -0.28
CA TRP A 75 -1.04 26.16 -0.19
C TRP A 75 -1.82 26.93 -1.26
N TRP A 76 -2.19 26.29 -2.38
CA TRP A 76 -3.01 26.93 -3.42
C TRP A 76 -4.40 27.31 -2.92
N ALA A 77 -4.91 26.56 -1.94
CA ALA A 77 -6.23 26.77 -1.36
C ALA A 77 -6.19 27.72 -0.14
N SER A 78 -5.06 28.38 0.07
CA SER A 78 -4.92 29.38 1.12
C SER A 78 -5.90 30.54 0.93
N SER A 79 -6.42 31.10 2.04
CA SER A 79 -7.44 32.15 2.01
C SER A 79 -7.00 33.43 1.27
N ASP A 80 -5.69 33.66 1.15
CA ASP A 80 -5.15 34.84 0.48
C ASP A 80 -4.89 34.64 -1.00
N LEU A 81 -5.18 33.44 -1.53
CA LEU A 81 -4.91 33.09 -2.92
C LEU A 81 -6.20 32.75 -3.66
N LEU A 82 -6.25 33.16 -4.93
CA LEU A 82 -7.31 32.76 -5.83
C LEU A 82 -6.84 31.54 -6.62
N ILE A 83 -7.42 30.40 -6.30
CA ILE A 83 -7.13 29.16 -7.02
C ILE A 83 -7.73 29.22 -8.43
N SER A 84 -6.93 28.90 -9.46
CA SER A 84 -7.40 28.87 -10.85
C SER A 84 -8.25 27.64 -11.11
N ASP A 85 -9.01 27.65 -12.21
CA ASP A 85 -9.82 26.51 -12.62
C ASP A 85 -8.91 25.31 -12.96
N ASP A 86 -7.78 25.53 -13.60
CA ASP A 86 -6.83 24.46 -13.92
C ASP A 86 -6.24 23.83 -12.66
N GLN A 87 -5.94 24.65 -11.64
CA GLN A 87 -5.47 24.16 -10.35
C GLN A 87 -6.53 23.32 -9.64
N ARG A 88 -7.80 23.77 -9.67
CA ARG A 88 -8.92 22.99 -9.11
C ARG A 88 -9.09 21.66 -9.82
N LYS A 89 -9.03 21.67 -11.15
CA LYS A 89 -9.15 20.44 -11.97
C LYS A 89 -8.05 19.46 -11.65
N TYR A 90 -6.82 19.95 -11.50
CA TYR A 90 -5.67 19.11 -11.12
C TYR A 90 -5.92 18.44 -9.78
N ARG A 91 -6.28 19.18 -8.75
CA ARG A 91 -6.54 18.65 -7.42
C ARG A 91 -7.73 17.67 -7.42
N GLN A 92 -8.78 17.97 -8.18
CA GLN A 92 -9.93 17.07 -8.30
C GLN A 92 -9.54 15.78 -9.03
N ALA A 93 -8.72 15.86 -10.07
CA ALA A 93 -8.22 14.69 -10.78
C ALA A 93 -7.40 13.80 -9.86
N LEU A 94 -6.59 14.37 -8.97
CA LEU A 94 -5.85 13.61 -7.96
C LEU A 94 -6.78 12.89 -6.99
N ARG A 95 -7.84 13.56 -6.53
CA ARG A 95 -8.82 12.92 -5.63
C ARG A 95 -9.54 11.76 -6.31
N ASP A 96 -9.82 11.89 -7.59
CA ASP A 96 -10.60 10.90 -8.35
C ASP A 96 -9.76 9.76 -8.92
N ILE A 97 -8.43 9.84 -8.85
CA ILE A 97 -7.55 8.87 -9.51
C ILE A 97 -7.78 7.43 -9.03
N THR A 98 -8.17 7.26 -7.78
CA THR A 98 -8.45 5.93 -7.23
C THR A 98 -9.68 5.27 -7.83
N LYS A 99 -10.55 6.03 -8.50
CA LYS A 99 -11.77 5.52 -9.12
C LYS A 99 -11.53 4.88 -10.49
N THR A 100 -10.49 5.32 -11.19
CA THR A 100 -10.25 4.93 -12.58
C THR A 100 -8.90 4.25 -12.81
N ALA A 101 -7.94 4.43 -11.91
CA ALA A 101 -6.61 3.85 -12.09
C ALA A 101 -6.61 2.35 -11.80
N ASP A 102 -5.77 1.62 -12.51
CA ASP A 102 -5.48 0.21 -12.27
C ASP A 102 -4.00 0.08 -11.89
N PRO A 103 -3.64 0.46 -10.65
CA PRO A 103 -2.24 0.48 -10.24
C PRO A 103 -1.68 -0.93 -10.16
N GLN A 104 -0.44 -1.07 -10.61
CA GLN A 104 0.28 -2.34 -10.61
C GLN A 104 1.69 -2.10 -10.07
N LEU A 105 2.37 -3.18 -9.71
CA LEU A 105 3.77 -3.13 -9.31
C LEU A 105 4.61 -3.87 -10.33
N ASN A 106 5.82 -3.35 -10.58
CA ASN A 106 6.79 -4.06 -11.40
C ASN A 106 7.58 -5.06 -10.54
N GLU A 107 8.58 -5.71 -11.13
CA GLU A 107 9.42 -6.72 -10.43
C GLU A 107 10.23 -6.14 -9.26
N PHE A 108 10.37 -4.82 -9.19
CA PHE A 108 11.09 -4.13 -8.11
C PHE A 108 10.14 -3.52 -7.07
N ASP A 109 8.87 -3.92 -7.07
CA ASP A 109 7.82 -3.38 -6.21
C ASP A 109 7.56 -1.87 -6.39
N GLU A 110 7.87 -1.35 -7.58
CA GLU A 110 7.61 0.04 -7.93
C GLU A 110 6.24 0.19 -8.57
N LEU A 111 5.53 1.26 -8.22
CA LEU A 111 4.20 1.55 -8.76
C LEU A 111 4.28 1.90 -10.25
N ILE A 112 3.52 1.17 -11.06
CA ILE A 112 3.43 1.38 -12.50
C ILE A 112 1.96 1.39 -12.93
N ASN A 113 1.73 1.65 -14.21
CA ASN A 113 0.41 1.65 -14.84
C ASN A 113 -0.51 2.73 -14.28
N VAL A 114 0.06 3.88 -13.91
CA VAL A 114 -0.69 5.04 -13.42
C VAL A 114 -0.37 6.25 -14.29
N THR A 115 -1.42 6.89 -14.78
CA THR A 115 -1.29 8.15 -15.52
C THR A 115 -1.66 9.28 -14.56
N TRP A 116 -0.67 10.03 -14.15
CA TRP A 116 -0.88 11.15 -13.24
C TRP A 116 -1.35 12.38 -13.99
N PRO A 117 -2.26 13.19 -13.41
CA PRO A 117 -2.63 14.45 -14.04
C PRO A 117 -1.45 15.40 -14.09
N GLU A 118 -1.41 16.23 -15.12
CA GLU A 118 -0.36 17.21 -15.30
C GLU A 118 -0.57 18.40 -14.38
N LYS A 119 0.47 18.75 -13.62
CA LYS A 119 0.42 19.90 -12.71
C LYS A 119 0.49 21.20 -13.51
N PRO A 120 -0.49 22.10 -13.40
CA PRO A 120 -0.49 23.38 -14.11
C PRO A 120 0.58 24.35 -13.60
#